data_b08911c05cfe917267fb8ef00799b51c
#
_entry.id   b08911c05cfe917267fb8ef00799b51c
#
_cell.length_a   1.000
_cell.length_b   1.000
_cell.length_c   1.000
_cell.angle_alpha   90.00
_cell.angle_beta   90.00
_cell.angle_gamma   90.00
#
_symmetry.space_group_name_H-M   'P 1'
#
loop_
_entity.id
_entity.type
_entity.pdbx_description
1 polymer ?
#
loop_
_entity_poly.entity_id
_entity_poly.type
_entity_poly.pdbx_seq_one_letter_code
_entity_poly.pdbx_strand_id
1 'polypeptide(L)'
;MDPRHECKALVAEAGGEILGFAHHRRFSSPYTGTTGIFLDDLYTDPAARGRGIGRALIGRLTEMATAEGRAVVQWATAEDNHQAQALYNTLATRTSWVTYEAEPSAN
;
A
#
# COMPACT_ATOMS: atom_id res chain seq x y z
N MET A 1 -3.72 -19.50 -11.24
CA MET A 1 -4.05 -18.22 -10.62
C MET A 1 -5.46 -17.80 -11.05
N ASP A 2 -6.28 -17.38 -10.11
CA ASP A 2 -7.61 -16.88 -10.43
C ASP A 2 -7.47 -15.57 -11.21
N PRO A 3 -8.00 -15.46 -12.43
CA PRO A 3 -7.87 -14.24 -13.23
C PRO A 3 -8.58 -13.02 -12.61
N ARG A 4 -9.44 -13.24 -11.60
CA ARG A 4 -10.09 -12.16 -10.87
C ARG A 4 -9.20 -11.61 -9.75
N HIS A 5 -8.12 -12.30 -9.41
CA HIS A 5 -7.15 -11.84 -8.43
C HIS A 5 -6.21 -10.85 -9.09
N GLU A 6 -6.40 -9.60 -8.79
CA GLU A 6 -5.59 -8.51 -9.35
C GLU A 6 -4.47 -8.07 -8.41
N CYS A 7 -4.24 -8.83 -7.33
CA CYS A 7 -3.16 -8.56 -6.41
C CYS A 7 -1.81 -8.89 -7.04
N LYS A 8 -0.91 -7.93 -7.02
CA LYS A 8 0.44 -8.06 -7.58
C LYS A 8 1.48 -7.74 -6.52
N ALA A 9 2.69 -8.17 -6.73
CA ALA A 9 3.80 -7.88 -5.85
C ALA A 9 4.85 -7.03 -6.56
N LEU A 10 5.26 -5.96 -5.89
CA LEU A 10 6.42 -5.17 -6.26
C LEU A 10 7.53 -5.55 -5.27
N VAL A 11 8.70 -5.89 -5.77
CA VAL A 11 9.78 -6.45 -4.96
C VAL A 11 10.99 -5.54 -5.01
N ALA A 12 11.60 -5.29 -3.85
CA ALA A 12 12.88 -4.62 -3.74
C ALA A 12 13.97 -5.68 -3.53
N GLU A 13 14.96 -5.68 -4.41
CA GLU A 13 16.05 -6.66 -4.41
C GLU A 13 17.39 -5.96 -4.45
N ALA A 14 18.40 -6.57 -3.81
CA ALA A 14 19.79 -6.17 -3.95
C ALA A 14 20.69 -7.40 -3.79
N GLY A 15 21.63 -7.59 -4.72
CA GLY A 15 22.57 -8.71 -4.67
C GLY A 15 21.92 -10.08 -4.67
N GLY A 16 20.76 -10.22 -5.31
CA GLY A 16 20.00 -11.47 -5.35
C GLY A 16 19.13 -11.72 -4.13
N GLU A 17 19.12 -10.82 -3.16
CA GLU A 17 18.29 -10.95 -1.96
C GLU A 17 17.09 -10.03 -2.02
N ILE A 18 15.95 -10.52 -1.55
CA ILE A 18 14.73 -9.74 -1.44
C ILE A 18 14.79 -8.94 -0.14
N LEU A 19 14.78 -7.61 -0.25
CA LEU A 19 14.86 -6.71 0.90
C LEU A 19 13.48 -6.28 1.39
N GLY A 20 12.48 -6.36 0.54
CA GLY A 20 11.12 -6.02 0.90
C GLY A 20 10.18 -6.19 -0.27
N PHE A 21 8.89 -6.07 0.01
CA PHE A 21 7.87 -6.18 -1.04
C PHE A 21 6.64 -5.34 -0.68
N ALA A 22 5.86 -5.04 -1.71
CA ALA A 22 4.56 -4.40 -1.57
C ALA A 22 3.54 -5.20 -2.38
N HIS A 23 2.54 -5.74 -1.70
CA HIS A 23 1.39 -6.34 -2.36
C HIS A 23 0.37 -5.25 -2.64
N HIS A 24 -0.07 -5.13 -3.89
CA HIS A 24 -0.94 -4.06 -4.31
C HIS A 24 -2.00 -4.54 -5.30
N ARG A 25 -3.07 -3.79 -5.43
CA ARG A 25 -4.17 -4.05 -6.37
C ARG A 25 -4.76 -2.73 -6.84
N ARG A 26 -5.42 -2.77 -7.99
CA ARG A 26 -6.15 -1.61 -8.50
C ARG A 26 -7.55 -1.59 -7.90
N PHE A 27 -8.07 -0.41 -7.71
CA PHE A 27 -9.42 -0.24 -7.17
C PHE A 27 -10.08 1.00 -7.76
N SER A 28 -11.42 1.03 -7.66
CA SER A 28 -12.21 2.22 -8.00
C SER A 28 -12.71 2.84 -6.72
N SER A 29 -12.57 4.17 -6.59
CA SER A 29 -13.05 4.89 -5.42
C SER A 29 -14.47 5.39 -5.67
N PRO A 30 -15.46 4.92 -4.88
CA PRO A 30 -16.83 5.41 -5.03
C PRO A 30 -17.00 6.85 -4.52
N TYR A 31 -16.08 7.32 -3.71
CA TYR A 31 -16.17 8.67 -3.14
C TYR A 31 -15.75 9.75 -4.13
N THR A 32 -14.78 9.45 -4.97
CA THR A 32 -14.21 10.42 -5.89
C THR A 32 -14.54 10.12 -7.35
N GLY A 33 -15.11 8.94 -7.63
CA GLY A 33 -15.34 8.49 -8.98
C GLY A 33 -14.06 8.21 -9.75
N THR A 34 -12.94 8.06 -9.07
CA THR A 34 -11.62 7.84 -9.67
C THR A 34 -11.09 6.45 -9.35
N THR A 35 -9.96 6.11 -9.94
CA THR A 35 -9.29 4.85 -9.69
C THR A 35 -7.99 5.06 -8.92
N GLY A 36 -7.53 4.03 -8.26
CA GLY A 36 -6.30 4.09 -7.47
C GLY A 36 -5.56 2.77 -7.42
N ILE A 37 -4.45 2.78 -6.69
CA ILE A 37 -3.72 1.58 -6.31
C ILE A 37 -3.85 1.45 -4.79
N PHE A 38 -4.28 0.28 -4.33
CA PHE A 38 -4.35 -0.02 -2.91
C PHE A 38 -3.16 -0.90 -2.53
N LEU A 39 -2.41 -0.44 -1.54
CA LEU A 39 -1.28 -1.19 -0.98
C LEU A 39 -1.83 -2.04 0.18
N ASP A 40 -1.93 -3.35 -0.07
CA ASP A 40 -2.47 -4.29 0.91
C ASP A 40 -1.45 -4.66 1.98
N ASP A 41 -0.17 -4.78 1.59
CA ASP A 41 0.86 -5.29 2.47
C ASP A 41 2.21 -4.69 2.09
N LEU A 42 2.90 -4.16 3.08
CA LEU A 42 4.23 -3.60 2.91
C LEU A 42 5.17 -4.28 3.90
N TYR A 43 6.18 -4.95 3.38
CA TYR A 43 7.15 -5.66 4.20
C TYR A 43 8.56 -5.23 3.89
N THR A 44 9.37 -5.04 4.92
CA THR A 44 10.81 -4.81 4.80
C THR A 44 11.53 -5.83 5.68
N ASP A 45 12.51 -6.52 5.12
CA ASP A 45 13.34 -7.45 5.87
C ASP A 45 13.94 -6.69 7.07
N PRO A 46 13.89 -7.26 8.29
CA PRO A 46 14.44 -6.59 9.46
C PRO A 46 15.90 -6.16 9.30
N ALA A 47 16.70 -6.93 8.58
CA ALA A 47 18.10 -6.60 8.33
C ALA A 47 18.28 -5.43 7.36
N ALA A 48 17.24 -5.09 6.59
CA ALA A 48 17.27 -4.01 5.61
C ALA A 48 16.54 -2.74 6.10
N ARG A 49 16.02 -2.74 7.31
CA ARG A 49 15.32 -1.58 7.86
C ARG A 49 16.26 -0.41 8.04
N GLY A 50 15.73 0.80 7.88
CA GLY A 50 16.53 2.03 7.94
C GLY A 50 17.22 2.40 6.65
N ARG A 51 17.01 1.63 5.58
CA ARG A 51 17.60 1.90 4.25
C ARG A 51 16.63 2.57 3.28
N GLY A 52 15.45 2.95 3.74
CA GLY A 52 14.45 3.59 2.87
C GLY A 52 13.72 2.64 1.93
N ILE A 53 13.66 1.35 2.25
CA ILE A 53 13.00 0.35 1.38
C ILE A 53 11.51 0.62 1.27
N GLY A 54 10.82 0.87 2.40
CA GLY A 54 9.39 1.18 2.39
C GLY A 54 9.08 2.44 1.60
N ARG A 55 9.89 3.48 1.79
CA ARG A 55 9.78 4.73 1.04
C ARG A 55 9.94 4.49 -0.46
N ALA A 56 10.93 3.68 -0.85
CA ALA A 56 11.19 3.37 -2.26
C ALA A 56 10.04 2.59 -2.89
N LEU A 57 9.47 1.62 -2.17
CA LEU A 57 8.35 0.83 -2.65
C LEU A 57 7.10 1.69 -2.85
N ILE A 58 6.77 2.53 -1.88
CA ILE A 58 5.63 3.45 -1.99
C ILE A 58 5.87 4.46 -3.11
N GLY A 59 7.09 4.97 -3.24
CA GLY A 59 7.46 5.87 -4.33
C GLY A 59 7.26 5.23 -5.70
N ARG A 60 7.62 3.96 -5.85
CA ARG A 60 7.40 3.23 -7.09
C ARG A 60 5.91 3.06 -7.40
N LEU A 61 5.09 2.75 -6.39
CA LEU A 61 3.64 2.66 -6.56
C LEU A 61 3.04 4.00 -7.00
N THR A 62 3.54 5.10 -6.46
CA THR A 62 3.10 6.45 -6.85
C THR A 62 3.44 6.74 -8.31
N GLU A 63 4.62 6.34 -8.76
CA GLU A 63 5.01 6.46 -10.18
C GLU A 63 4.10 5.62 -11.06
N MET A 64 3.78 4.41 -10.65
CA MET A 64 2.88 3.52 -11.39
C MET A 64 1.47 4.13 -11.50
N ALA A 65 0.97 4.68 -10.40
CA ALA A 65 -0.34 5.35 -10.40
C ALA A 65 -0.35 6.53 -11.37
N THR A 66 0.70 7.33 -11.37
CA THR A 66 0.84 8.45 -12.29
C THR A 66 0.83 7.98 -13.75
N ALA A 67 1.62 6.95 -14.06
CA ALA A 67 1.70 6.40 -15.41
C ALA A 67 0.37 5.83 -15.90
N GLU A 68 -0.46 5.30 -14.97
CA GLU A 68 -1.76 4.72 -15.29
C GLU A 68 -2.91 5.73 -15.22
N GLY A 69 -2.61 6.99 -14.90
CA GLY A 69 -3.64 8.02 -14.76
C GLY A 69 -4.55 7.81 -13.55
N ARG A 70 -4.05 7.18 -12.51
CA ARG A 70 -4.81 6.94 -11.28
C ARG A 70 -4.64 8.10 -10.30
N ALA A 71 -5.66 8.35 -9.52
CA ALA A 71 -5.70 9.53 -8.65
C ALA A 71 -4.94 9.38 -7.34
N VAL A 72 -4.88 8.15 -6.79
CA VAL A 72 -4.31 7.94 -5.45
C VAL A 72 -3.59 6.59 -5.34
N VAL A 73 -2.67 6.53 -4.39
CA VAL A 73 -2.19 5.29 -3.79
C VAL A 73 -2.65 5.35 -2.33
N GLN A 74 -3.35 4.32 -1.89
CA GLN A 74 -3.99 4.31 -0.57
C GLN A 74 -3.59 3.06 0.21
N TRP A 75 -3.39 3.22 1.50
CA TRP A 75 -3.12 2.11 2.41
C TRP A 75 -3.62 2.44 3.81
N ALA A 76 -3.64 1.42 4.66
CA ALA A 76 -4.04 1.56 6.05
C ALA A 76 -2.97 0.95 6.96
N THR A 77 -2.90 1.44 8.18
CA THR A 77 -2.05 0.88 9.23
C THR A 77 -2.80 0.95 10.55
N ALA A 78 -2.33 0.19 11.54
CA ALA A 78 -2.93 0.23 12.86
C ALA A 78 -2.76 1.63 13.48
N GLU A 79 -3.76 2.08 14.20
CA GLU A 79 -3.79 3.41 14.80
C GLU A 79 -2.64 3.61 15.80
N ASP A 80 -2.19 2.55 16.43
CA ASP A 80 -1.09 2.58 17.41
C ASP A 80 0.28 2.32 16.80
N ASN A 81 0.37 2.10 15.50
CA ASN A 81 1.66 1.90 14.84
C ASN A 81 2.30 3.25 14.49
N HIS A 82 2.81 3.91 15.53
CA HIS A 82 3.36 5.27 15.41
C HIS A 82 4.63 5.32 14.57
N GLN A 83 5.43 4.28 14.60
CA GLN A 83 6.65 4.21 13.78
C GLN A 83 6.34 4.23 12.29
N ALA A 84 5.37 3.43 11.87
CA ALA A 84 4.94 3.40 10.47
C ALA A 84 4.29 4.74 10.06
N GLN A 85 3.46 5.29 10.93
CA GLN A 85 2.79 6.56 10.66
C GLN A 85 3.77 7.71 10.52
N ALA A 86 4.87 7.70 11.27
CA ALA A 86 5.91 8.72 11.13
C ALA A 86 6.49 8.74 9.72
N LEU A 87 6.72 7.57 9.12
CA LEU A 87 7.13 7.46 7.72
C LEU A 87 6.03 7.94 6.78
N TYR A 88 4.81 7.44 6.97
CA TYR A 88 3.69 7.72 6.06
C TYR A 88 3.34 9.20 6.03
N ASN A 89 3.44 9.90 7.16
CA ASN A 89 3.19 11.33 7.24
C ASN A 89 4.16 12.16 6.38
N THR A 90 5.34 11.62 6.06
CA THR A 90 6.29 12.28 5.17
C THR A 90 6.00 12.04 3.70
N LEU A 91 5.18 11.04 3.38
CA LEU A 91 4.93 10.58 2.01
C LEU A 91 3.50 10.88 1.53
N ALA A 92 2.56 11.03 2.45
CA ALA A 92 1.15 11.09 2.14
C ALA A 92 0.39 11.90 3.17
N THR A 93 -0.91 12.06 2.93
CA THR A 93 -1.80 12.76 3.86
C THR A 93 -2.71 11.74 4.53
N ARG A 94 -2.77 11.79 5.85
CA ARG A 94 -3.69 10.96 6.61
C ARG A 94 -5.13 11.41 6.30
N THR A 95 -5.98 10.45 5.95
CA THR A 95 -7.38 10.76 5.64
C THR A 95 -8.20 10.93 6.92
N SER A 96 -9.35 11.59 6.78
CA SER A 96 -10.32 11.74 7.87
C SER A 96 -11.42 10.68 7.84
N TRP A 97 -11.34 9.74 6.89
CA TRP A 97 -12.33 8.66 6.79
C TRP A 97 -12.15 7.66 7.92
N VAL A 98 -13.27 7.23 8.49
CA VAL A 98 -13.30 6.21 9.53
C VAL A 98 -13.91 4.95 8.95
N THR A 99 -13.25 3.82 9.17
CA THR A 99 -13.70 2.54 8.64
C THR A 99 -14.65 1.87 9.63
N TYR A 100 -15.74 1.33 9.11
CA TYR A 100 -16.68 0.50 9.87
C TYR A 100 -16.76 -0.87 9.25
N GLU A 101 -16.90 -1.87 10.10
CA GLU A 101 -17.12 -3.24 9.66
C GLU A 101 -18.31 -3.82 10.42
N ALA A 102 -19.19 -4.48 9.70
CA ALA A 102 -20.29 -5.21 10.31
C ALA A 102 -20.04 -6.70 10.07
N GLU A 103 -20.18 -7.50 11.13
CA GLU A 103 -20.06 -8.94 10.98
C GLU A 103 -21.36 -9.50 10.37
N PRO A 104 -21.26 -10.47 9.44
CA PRO A 104 -22.45 -11.11 8.92
C PRO A 104 -23.24 -11.79 10.04
N SER A 105 -24.58 -11.71 9.93
CA SER A 105 -25.45 -12.41 10.85
C SER A 105 -25.33 -13.91 10.67
N ALA A 106 -25.34 -14.67 11.78
CA ALA A 106 -25.31 -16.13 11.75
C ALA A 106 -26.64 -16.75 11.31
N ASN A 107 -27.67 -15.96 11.15
CA ASN A 107 -29.01 -16.44 10.74
C ASN A 107 -29.21 -16.30 9.24
#